data_c8514ca0982ef6d6a85576a45cab91d0
#
_entry.id   c8514ca0982ef6d6a85576a45cab91d0
#
_cell.length_a   1.000
_cell.length_b   1.000
_cell.length_c   1.000
_cell.angle_alpha   90.00
_cell.angle_beta   90.00
_cell.angle_gamma   90.00
#
_symmetry.space_group_name_H-M   'P 1'
#
loop_
_entity.id
_entity.type
_entity.pdbx_description
1 polymer ?
#
loop_
_entity_poly.entity_id
_entity_poly.type
_entity_poly.pdbx_seq_one_letter_code
_entity_poly.pdbx_strand_id
1 'polypeptide(L)'
;MSGKALEWESPMYRLAVAQLDQTAERMGLDDNVWERLRTPQRALVVSFPFRREDYDTVDTVFGYRVQHLLTMGPTKGGIRYDLDVDLGEVTALSLWMTWKCANMALPFGGA
;
A
#
# COMPACT_ATOMS: atom_id res chain seq x y z
N MET A 1 10.80 -15.63 -9.51
CA MET A 1 9.54 -15.14 -8.93
C MET A 1 8.65 -16.31 -8.55
N SER A 2 8.12 -16.32 -7.35
CA SER A 2 7.22 -17.40 -6.95
C SER A 2 5.88 -17.26 -7.66
N GLY A 3 5.27 -18.34 -8.09
CA GLY A 3 3.93 -18.34 -8.67
C GLY A 3 2.81 -18.15 -7.63
N LYS A 4 3.16 -17.79 -6.41
CA LYS A 4 2.19 -17.61 -5.33
C LYS A 4 1.39 -16.33 -5.51
N ALA A 5 0.07 -16.42 -5.35
CA ALA A 5 -0.78 -15.24 -5.34
C ALA A 5 -0.45 -14.34 -4.15
N LEU A 6 -0.41 -13.04 -4.39
CA LEU A 6 -0.16 -12.06 -3.34
C LEU A 6 -1.46 -11.75 -2.61
N GLU A 7 -1.36 -11.53 -1.32
CA GLU A 7 -2.54 -11.27 -0.48
C GLU A 7 -3.19 -9.91 -0.77
N TRP A 8 -2.43 -9.00 -1.33
CA TRP A 8 -2.90 -7.67 -1.75
C TRP A 8 -3.16 -7.57 -3.26
N GLU A 9 -3.19 -8.71 -3.96
CA GLU A 9 -3.45 -8.73 -5.39
C GLU A 9 -4.82 -8.15 -5.70
N SER A 10 -4.86 -7.15 -6.58
CA SER A 10 -6.08 -6.45 -6.96
C SER A 10 -5.85 -5.69 -8.27
N PRO A 11 -6.92 -5.24 -8.96
CA PRO A 11 -6.76 -4.41 -10.15
C PRO A 11 -5.97 -3.13 -9.88
N MET A 12 -6.18 -2.46 -8.75
CA MET A 12 -5.44 -1.25 -8.40
C MET A 12 -3.97 -1.53 -8.12
N TYR A 13 -3.66 -2.60 -7.41
CA TYR A 13 -2.28 -2.99 -7.17
C TYR A 13 -1.56 -3.30 -8.48
N ARG A 14 -2.21 -4.05 -9.37
CA ARG A 14 -1.64 -4.35 -10.70
C ARG A 14 -1.38 -3.09 -11.52
N LEU A 15 -2.28 -2.12 -11.44
CA LEU A 15 -2.08 -0.83 -12.10
C LEU A 15 -0.86 -0.09 -11.54
N ALA A 16 -0.73 -0.02 -10.24
CA ALA A 16 0.40 0.64 -9.58
C ALA A 16 1.73 -0.03 -9.96
N VAL A 17 1.77 -1.36 -9.95
CA VAL A 17 2.95 -2.12 -10.34
C VAL A 17 3.26 -1.96 -11.83
N ALA A 18 2.25 -1.94 -12.70
CA ALA A 18 2.46 -1.72 -14.13
C ALA A 18 3.09 -0.35 -14.39
N GLN A 19 2.67 0.67 -13.68
CA GLN A 19 3.27 2.01 -13.79
C GLN A 19 4.74 2.00 -13.36
N LEU A 20 5.05 1.32 -12.26
CA LEU A 20 6.43 1.13 -11.81
C LEU A 20 7.24 0.38 -12.87
N ASP A 21 6.71 -0.72 -13.41
CA ASP A 21 7.41 -1.55 -14.37
C ASP A 21 7.76 -0.77 -15.64
N GLN A 22 6.84 0.02 -16.16
CA GLN A 22 7.12 0.86 -17.34
C GLN A 22 8.23 1.88 -17.06
N THR A 23 8.17 2.52 -15.92
CA THR A 23 9.15 3.54 -15.55
C THR A 23 10.53 2.92 -15.31
N ALA A 24 10.57 1.80 -14.58
CA ALA A 24 11.81 1.10 -14.28
C ALA A 24 12.50 0.60 -15.57
N GLU A 25 11.73 0.10 -16.52
CA GLU A 25 12.26 -0.33 -17.81
C GLU A 25 12.89 0.83 -18.57
N ARG A 26 12.21 1.97 -18.62
CA ARG A 26 12.74 3.17 -19.31
C ARG A 26 14.00 3.72 -18.64
N MET A 27 14.10 3.62 -17.33
CA MET A 27 15.26 4.07 -16.56
C MET A 27 16.44 3.11 -16.65
N GLY A 28 16.23 1.89 -17.09
CA GLY A 28 17.23 0.84 -16.97
C GLY A 28 17.54 0.53 -15.51
N LEU A 29 16.52 0.52 -14.67
CA LEU A 29 16.67 0.34 -13.24
C LEU A 29 17.25 -1.03 -12.92
N ASP A 30 18.16 -1.10 -11.94
CA ASP A 30 18.72 -2.34 -11.46
C ASP A 30 17.61 -3.29 -10.99
N ASP A 31 17.69 -4.56 -11.40
CA ASP A 31 16.65 -5.55 -11.11
C ASP A 31 16.41 -5.74 -9.62
N ASN A 32 17.44 -5.65 -8.80
CA ASN A 32 17.30 -5.80 -7.35
C ASN A 32 16.55 -4.63 -6.72
N VAL A 33 16.81 -3.43 -7.20
CA VAL A 33 16.07 -2.23 -6.76
C VAL A 33 14.63 -2.30 -7.23
N TRP A 34 14.42 -2.69 -8.47
CA TRP A 34 13.09 -2.84 -9.05
C TRP A 34 12.23 -3.83 -8.24
N GLU A 35 12.79 -4.99 -7.93
CA GLU A 35 12.07 -6.01 -7.15
C GLU A 35 11.68 -5.49 -5.75
N ARG A 36 12.56 -4.74 -5.10
CA ARG A 36 12.28 -4.17 -3.78
C ARG A 36 11.13 -3.15 -3.80
N LEU A 37 11.00 -2.43 -4.90
CA LEU A 37 9.96 -1.40 -5.04
C LEU A 37 8.61 -1.97 -5.43
N ARG A 38 8.54 -3.20 -5.92
CA ARG A 38 7.29 -3.83 -6.33
C ARG A 38 6.43 -4.29 -5.16
N THR A 39 7.05 -4.61 -4.04
CA THR A 39 6.39 -5.28 -2.93
C THR A 39 6.44 -4.41 -1.68
N PRO A 40 5.31 -4.20 -1.00
CA PRO A 40 5.35 -3.48 0.27
C PRO A 40 6.15 -4.26 1.31
N GLN A 41 6.83 -3.54 2.19
CA GLN A 41 7.70 -4.15 3.18
C GLN A 41 6.93 -4.65 4.39
N ARG A 42 5.79 -4.05 4.70
CA ARG A 42 4.98 -4.47 5.86
C ARG A 42 3.53 -4.10 5.66
N ALA A 43 2.65 -5.00 6.09
CA ALA A 43 1.22 -4.75 6.10
C ALA A 43 0.65 -5.21 7.44
N LEU A 44 -0.20 -4.38 8.03
CA LEU A 44 -0.93 -4.68 9.26
C LEU A 44 -2.41 -4.70 8.95
N VAL A 45 -3.06 -5.80 9.30
CA VAL A 45 -4.51 -5.94 9.21
C VAL A 45 -5.05 -6.12 10.61
N VAL A 46 -5.99 -5.30 11.00
CA VAL A 46 -6.62 -5.37 12.32
C VAL A 46 -8.13 -5.46 12.17
N SER A 47 -8.78 -6.05 13.15
CA SER A 47 -10.23 -6.05 13.24
C SER A 47 -10.62 -5.64 14.65
N PHE A 48 -11.66 -4.83 14.76
CA PHE A 48 -12.13 -4.37 16.04
C PHE A 48 -13.64 -4.20 16.04
N PRO A 49 -14.29 -4.39 17.21
CA PRO A 49 -15.71 -4.14 17.32
C PRO A 49 -15.99 -2.63 17.36
N PHE A 50 -17.05 -2.24 16.69
CA PHE A 50 -17.50 -0.86 16.68
C PHE A 50 -18.99 -0.83 17.01
N ARG A 51 -19.37 -0.07 18.03
CA ARG A 51 -20.77 0.14 18.41
C ARG A 51 -21.25 1.46 17.82
N ARG A 52 -22.33 1.37 17.06
CA ARG A 52 -22.96 2.58 16.52
C ARG A 52 -23.81 3.25 17.59
N GLU A 53 -23.77 4.57 17.66
CA GLU A 53 -24.51 5.33 18.68
C GLU A 53 -26.01 5.05 18.66
N ASP A 54 -26.58 4.86 17.47
CA ASP A 54 -28.02 4.72 17.27
C ASP A 54 -28.53 3.26 17.38
N TYR A 55 -27.62 2.32 17.59
CA TYR A 55 -27.98 0.89 17.60
C TYR A 55 -27.26 0.16 18.72
N ASP A 56 -27.98 -0.78 19.36
CA ASP A 56 -27.37 -1.70 20.32
C ASP A 56 -26.55 -2.80 19.64
N THR A 57 -26.34 -2.70 18.34
CA THR A 57 -25.58 -3.69 17.57
C THR A 57 -24.11 -3.30 17.48
N VAL A 58 -23.26 -4.32 17.47
CA VAL A 58 -21.82 -4.18 17.29
C VAL A 58 -21.45 -4.72 15.92
N ASP A 59 -20.81 -3.89 15.13
CA ASP A 59 -20.23 -4.30 13.85
C ASP A 59 -18.73 -4.52 14.02
N THR A 60 -18.18 -5.43 13.24
CA THR A 60 -16.73 -5.61 13.16
C THR A 60 -16.18 -4.77 12.01
N VAL A 61 -15.19 -3.96 12.32
CA VAL A 61 -14.51 -3.11 11.34
C VAL A 61 -13.10 -3.64 11.11
N PHE A 62 -12.69 -3.66 9.84
CA PHE A 62 -11.33 -4.05 9.45
C PHE A 62 -10.53 -2.80 9.10
N GLY A 63 -9.31 -2.74 9.63
CA GLY A 63 -8.38 -1.66 9.32
C GLY A 63 -7.13 -2.21 8.66
N TYR A 64 -6.58 -1.44 7.72
CA TYR A 64 -5.39 -1.80 6.96
C TYR A 64 -4.35 -0.70 7.06
N ARG A 65 -3.12 -1.08 7.38
CA ARG A 65 -1.98 -0.17 7.31
C ARG A 65 -0.89 -0.85 6.50
N VAL A 66 -0.67 -0.38 5.30
CA VAL A 66 0.38 -0.91 4.43
C VAL A 66 1.53 0.08 4.41
N GLN A 67 2.72 -0.41 4.71
CA GLN A 67 3.95 0.37 4.68
C GLN A 67 4.78 -0.12 3.51
N HIS A 68 4.74 0.63 2.43
CA HIS A 68 5.39 0.22 1.19
C HIS A 68 6.91 0.26 1.33
N LEU A 69 7.47 1.37 1.79
CA LEU A 69 8.92 1.54 1.86
C LEU A 69 9.32 2.09 3.22
N LEU A 70 10.14 1.33 3.94
CA LEU A 70 10.65 1.72 5.27
C LEU A 70 12.07 2.28 5.20
N THR A 71 12.75 2.13 4.07
CA THR A 71 14.16 2.48 3.90
C THR A 71 14.42 3.99 3.98
N MET A 72 13.47 4.79 3.51
CA MET A 72 13.61 6.25 3.44
C MET A 72 13.33 6.97 4.75
N GLY A 73 12.85 6.26 5.75
CA GLY A 73 12.44 6.82 7.03
C GLY A 73 11.08 6.32 7.46
N PRO A 74 10.41 7.01 8.41
CA PRO A 74 9.05 6.65 8.80
C PRO A 74 8.10 6.69 7.61
N THR A 75 7.07 5.87 7.64
CA THR A 75 6.07 5.87 6.57
C THR A 75 5.04 6.97 6.78
N LYS A 76 4.60 7.54 5.69
CA LYS A 76 3.63 8.63 5.65
C LYS A 76 2.55 8.33 4.64
N GLY A 77 1.31 8.63 5.00
CA GLY A 77 0.15 8.52 4.14
C GLY A 77 -1.08 9.07 4.82
N GLY A 78 -2.19 9.08 4.10
CA GLY A 78 -3.47 9.54 4.59
C GLY A 78 -4.29 8.44 5.24
N ILE A 79 -5.51 8.79 5.60
CA ILE A 79 -6.52 7.84 6.07
C ILE A 79 -7.69 7.87 5.07
N ARG A 80 -8.16 6.69 4.70
CA ARG A 80 -9.31 6.55 3.81
C ARG A 80 -10.41 5.76 4.50
N TYR A 81 -11.60 6.33 4.56
CA TYR A 81 -12.80 5.67 5.05
C TYR A 81 -13.74 5.42 3.86
N ASP A 82 -13.96 4.18 3.53
CA ASP A 82 -14.84 3.80 2.44
C ASP A 82 -15.31 2.35 2.66
N LEU A 83 -16.51 2.04 2.22
CA LEU A 83 -17.05 0.69 2.32
C LEU A 83 -16.31 -0.29 1.40
N ASP A 84 -15.71 0.20 0.34
CA ASP A 84 -15.02 -0.62 -0.66
C ASP A 84 -13.51 -0.70 -0.44
N VAL A 85 -13.00 -0.19 0.68
CA VAL A 85 -11.58 -0.29 1.01
C VAL A 85 -11.20 -1.74 1.24
N ASP A 86 -10.17 -2.19 0.54
CA ASP A 86 -9.57 -3.51 0.72
C ASP A 86 -8.05 -3.40 0.79
N LEU A 87 -7.41 -4.52 1.10
CA LEU A 87 -5.95 -4.56 1.24
C LEU A 87 -5.24 -4.18 -0.06
N GLY A 88 -5.77 -4.60 -1.21
CA GLY A 88 -5.18 -4.30 -2.51
C GLY A 88 -5.20 -2.81 -2.84
N GLU A 89 -6.31 -2.14 -2.56
CA GLU A 89 -6.43 -0.70 -2.76
C GLU A 89 -5.45 0.06 -1.88
N VAL A 90 -5.41 -0.27 -0.60
CA VAL A 90 -4.51 0.40 0.36
C VAL A 90 -3.05 0.17 -0.02
N THR A 91 -2.71 -1.02 -0.50
CA THR A 91 -1.36 -1.33 -0.98
C THR A 91 -0.98 -0.45 -2.17
N ALA A 92 -1.88 -0.32 -3.16
CA ALA A 92 -1.64 0.56 -4.30
C ALA A 92 -1.43 2.02 -3.87
N LEU A 93 -2.26 2.51 -2.95
CA LEU A 93 -2.11 3.86 -2.42
C LEU A 93 -0.78 4.06 -1.71
N SER A 94 -0.28 3.05 -1.00
CA SER A 94 1.01 3.13 -0.33
C SER A 94 2.17 3.24 -1.31
N LEU A 95 2.12 2.55 -2.45
CA LEU A 95 3.11 2.70 -3.52
C LEU A 95 3.11 4.13 -4.07
N TRP A 96 1.94 4.67 -4.39
CA TRP A 96 1.82 6.03 -4.91
C TRP A 96 2.30 7.07 -3.91
N MET A 97 2.08 6.85 -2.60
CA MET A 97 2.59 7.74 -1.57
C MET A 97 4.12 7.73 -1.51
N THR A 98 4.77 6.59 -1.76
CA THR A 98 6.23 6.53 -1.84
C THR A 98 6.74 7.44 -2.97
N TRP A 99 6.13 7.35 -4.15
CA TRP A 99 6.53 8.19 -5.29
C TRP A 99 6.28 9.66 -5.02
N LYS A 100 5.17 9.98 -4.39
CA LYS A 100 4.84 11.35 -4.03
C LYS A 100 5.85 11.93 -3.04
N CYS A 101 6.18 11.19 -1.98
CA CYS A 101 7.18 11.63 -1.00
C CYS A 101 8.54 11.81 -1.64
N ALA A 102 8.97 10.88 -2.49
CA ALA A 102 10.25 10.97 -3.19
C ALA A 102 10.29 12.19 -4.11
N ASN A 103 9.21 12.43 -4.85
CA ASN A 103 9.13 13.56 -5.77
C ASN A 103 9.22 14.92 -5.05
N MET A 104 8.75 14.98 -3.83
CA MET A 104 8.80 16.17 -2.98
C MET A 104 10.05 16.22 -2.09
N ALA A 105 10.98 15.31 -2.27
CA ALA A 105 12.22 15.17 -1.48
C ALA A 105 11.97 15.08 0.03
N LEU A 106 10.91 14.37 0.42
CA LEU A 106 10.59 14.14 1.82
C LEU A 106 11.33 12.89 2.34
N PRO A 107 11.77 12.90 3.61
CA PRO A 107 12.48 11.77 4.20
C PRO A 107 11.52 10.68 4.72
N PHE A 108 10.52 10.30 3.91
CA PHE A 108 9.50 9.33 4.29
C PHE A 108 9.26 8.33 3.18
N GLY A 109 8.90 7.10 3.56
CA GLY A 109 8.30 6.14 2.64
C GLY A 109 6.79 6.29 2.60
N GLY A 110 6.14 5.57 1.69
CA GLY A 110 4.69 5.61 1.54
C GLY A 110 3.97 4.62 2.47
N ALA A 111 2.80 5.03 2.87
CA ALA A 111 1.89 4.18 3.63
C ALA A 111 0.43 4.49 3.30
#